data_b38764dace8ae49e0b373ac207dbba76
#
_entry.id   b38764dace8ae49e0b373ac207dbba76
#
_cell.length_a   1.000
_cell.length_b   1.000
_cell.length_c   1.000
_cell.angle_alpha   90.00
_cell.angle_beta   90.00
_cell.angle_gamma   90.00
#
_symmetry.space_group_name_H-M   'P 1'
#
loop_
_entity.id
_entity.type
_entity.pdbx_description
1 polymer ?
#
loop_
_entity_poly.entity_id
_entity_poly.type
_entity_poly.pdbx_seq_one_letter_code
_entity_poly.pdbx_strand_id
1 'polypeptide(L)'
;ITSGGGNVDLGMDLGEFVLEHSLDVKVSTFCFSSCANYVFTAGKNKWLGEKAVLGWHGDAASAYWRDSDIDAMVRHLEGEEKSKKWQELRQHYDDITQRSVAREKRFFERISTDHALLTIGLSKDLIKAAVEQKARGWTATPALLEKMGVNNIKFISSPWQPGNNPRFPLLILE
;
A
#
# COMPACT_ATOMS: atom_id res chain seq x y z
N ILE A 1 -1.88 -15.28 3.95
CA ILE A 1 -1.34 -14.61 2.76
C ILE A 1 0.14 -14.32 2.96
N THR A 2 0.90 -14.34 1.84
CA THR A 2 2.28 -13.85 1.75
C THR A 2 2.39 -13.12 0.42
N SER A 3 2.58 -11.80 0.45
CA SER A 3 2.61 -10.98 -0.77
C SER A 3 3.36 -9.66 -0.55
N GLY A 4 4.13 -9.27 -1.54
CA GLY A 4 4.78 -7.94 -1.63
C GLY A 4 3.87 -6.83 -2.13
N GLY A 5 2.60 -7.13 -2.38
CA GLY A 5 1.69 -6.22 -3.05
C GLY A 5 1.77 -6.33 -4.58
N GLY A 6 1.54 -5.23 -5.27
CA GLY A 6 1.53 -5.18 -6.73
C GLY A 6 0.56 -4.12 -7.25
N ASN A 7 -0.15 -4.45 -8.33
CA ASN A 7 -1.11 -3.54 -8.94
C ASN A 7 -2.19 -3.09 -7.95
N VAL A 8 -2.46 -1.78 -7.92
CA VAL A 8 -3.39 -1.13 -6.98
C VAL A 8 -4.82 -1.64 -7.17
N ASP A 9 -5.32 -1.67 -8.40
CA ASP A 9 -6.70 -2.08 -8.67
C ASP A 9 -6.93 -3.55 -8.36
N LEU A 10 -5.98 -4.43 -8.71
CA LEU A 10 -6.04 -5.84 -8.33
C LEU A 10 -6.00 -6.04 -6.80
N GLY A 11 -5.20 -5.23 -6.11
CA GLY A 11 -5.18 -5.22 -4.64
C GLY A 11 -6.53 -4.84 -4.05
N MET A 12 -7.21 -3.83 -4.61
CA MET A 12 -8.55 -3.43 -4.21
C MET A 12 -9.61 -4.50 -4.56
N ASP A 13 -9.52 -5.15 -5.73
CA ASP A 13 -10.42 -6.26 -6.10
C ASP A 13 -10.37 -7.37 -5.04
N LEU A 14 -9.15 -7.76 -4.64
CA LEU A 14 -8.95 -8.76 -3.59
C LEU A 14 -9.43 -8.28 -2.22
N GLY A 15 -9.18 -7.02 -1.88
CA GLY A 15 -9.65 -6.41 -0.63
C GLY A 15 -11.18 -6.35 -0.56
N GLU A 16 -11.84 -5.95 -1.63
CA GLU A 16 -13.31 -5.94 -1.73
C GLU A 16 -13.87 -7.36 -1.63
N PHE A 17 -13.26 -8.34 -2.28
CA PHE A 17 -13.62 -9.74 -2.14
C PHE A 17 -13.54 -10.24 -0.68
N VAL A 18 -12.43 -9.91 0.01
CA VAL A 18 -12.24 -10.23 1.44
C VAL A 18 -13.34 -9.60 2.30
N LEU A 19 -13.64 -8.32 2.04
CA LEU A 19 -14.67 -7.57 2.77
C LEU A 19 -16.07 -8.16 2.54
N GLU A 20 -16.45 -8.37 1.30
CA GLU A 20 -17.78 -8.85 0.91
C GLU A 20 -18.09 -10.26 1.42
N HIS A 21 -17.06 -11.11 1.47
CA HIS A 21 -17.19 -12.46 2.00
C HIS A 21 -16.87 -12.59 3.48
N SER A 22 -16.61 -11.46 4.16
CA SER A 22 -16.26 -11.42 5.59
C SER A 22 -15.14 -12.40 5.96
N LEU A 23 -14.07 -12.47 5.14
CA LEU A 23 -13.00 -13.42 5.32
C LEU A 23 -12.01 -12.96 6.40
N ASP A 24 -11.46 -13.93 7.13
CA ASP A 24 -10.30 -13.71 7.97
C ASP A 24 -9.03 -13.63 7.11
N VAL A 25 -8.11 -12.73 7.46
CA VAL A 25 -6.82 -12.62 6.79
C VAL A 25 -5.70 -12.97 7.75
N LYS A 26 -4.88 -13.97 7.38
CA LYS A 26 -3.73 -14.41 8.15
C LYS A 26 -2.43 -14.08 7.42
N VAL A 27 -1.57 -13.29 8.07
CA VAL A 27 -0.21 -12.97 7.63
C VAL A 27 0.76 -13.72 8.52
N SER A 28 1.39 -14.78 7.98
CA SER A 28 2.36 -15.58 8.71
C SER A 28 3.80 -15.08 8.53
N THR A 29 4.10 -14.51 7.38
CA THR A 29 5.45 -14.08 7.01
C THR A 29 5.51 -12.64 6.53
N PHE A 30 4.73 -12.27 5.49
CA PHE A 30 4.93 -11.00 4.81
C PHE A 30 3.66 -10.50 4.10
N CYS A 31 3.29 -9.25 4.33
CA CYS A 31 2.24 -8.54 3.59
C CYS A 31 2.62 -7.05 3.49
N PHE A 32 2.88 -6.56 2.28
CA PHE A 32 3.41 -5.23 2.04
C PHE A 32 2.68 -4.54 0.88
N SER A 33 2.65 -3.20 0.86
CA SER A 33 2.06 -2.43 -0.23
C SER A 33 0.57 -2.75 -0.43
N SER A 34 0.09 -2.98 -1.65
CA SER A 34 -1.33 -3.31 -1.95
C SER A 34 -1.88 -4.49 -1.13
N CYS A 35 -1.03 -5.44 -0.70
CA CYS A 35 -1.43 -6.49 0.23
C CYS A 35 -1.82 -5.92 1.60
N ALA A 36 -1.00 -5.04 2.16
CA ALA A 36 -1.26 -4.40 3.44
C ALA A 36 -2.38 -3.35 3.31
N ASN A 37 -2.33 -2.55 2.23
CA ASN A 37 -3.31 -1.50 1.98
C ASN A 37 -4.74 -2.02 1.91
N TYR A 38 -4.96 -3.12 1.19
CA TYR A 38 -6.33 -3.53 0.85
C TYR A 38 -6.72 -4.89 1.41
N VAL A 39 -5.86 -5.91 1.25
CA VAL A 39 -6.24 -7.27 1.63
C VAL A 39 -6.22 -7.44 3.15
N PHE A 40 -5.13 -6.99 3.81
CA PHE A 40 -5.03 -7.09 5.26
C PHE A 40 -6.07 -6.21 5.97
N THR A 41 -6.20 -4.95 5.56
CA THR A 41 -7.13 -3.99 6.19
C THR A 41 -8.59 -4.41 6.07
N ALA A 42 -8.98 -5.09 4.98
CA ALA A 42 -10.32 -5.59 4.76
C ALA A 42 -10.68 -6.85 5.58
N GLY A 43 -9.69 -7.54 6.14
CA GLY A 43 -9.95 -8.78 6.89
C GLY A 43 -10.93 -8.61 8.03
N LYS A 44 -11.91 -9.52 8.18
CA LYS A 44 -12.83 -9.55 9.31
C LYS A 44 -12.07 -9.72 10.63
N ASN A 45 -11.23 -10.74 10.73
CA ASN A 45 -10.21 -10.87 11.74
C ASN A 45 -8.84 -10.86 11.04
N LYS A 46 -7.88 -10.14 11.61
CA LYS A 46 -6.55 -9.92 11.05
C LYS A 46 -5.52 -10.64 11.92
N TRP A 47 -5.07 -11.79 11.46
CA TRP A 47 -4.14 -12.62 12.22
C TRP A 47 -2.69 -12.31 11.84
N LEU A 48 -1.88 -11.94 12.80
CA LEU A 48 -0.45 -11.70 12.63
C LEU A 48 0.38 -12.77 13.33
N GLY A 49 1.29 -13.40 12.57
CA GLY A 49 2.33 -14.23 13.11
C GLY A 49 3.38 -13.42 13.85
N GLU A 50 4.03 -13.99 14.84
CA GLU A 50 5.03 -13.31 15.68
C GLU A 50 6.10 -12.53 14.86
N LYS A 51 6.57 -13.15 13.78
CA LYS A 51 7.62 -12.60 12.89
C LYS A 51 7.07 -12.05 11.56
N ALA A 52 5.76 -11.85 11.49
CA ALA A 52 5.16 -11.34 10.27
C ALA A 52 5.65 -9.91 9.98
N VAL A 53 5.98 -9.64 8.73
CA VAL A 53 6.27 -8.29 8.25
C VAL A 53 4.99 -7.72 7.64
N LEU A 54 4.50 -6.65 8.23
CA LEU A 54 3.37 -5.88 7.73
C LEU A 54 3.86 -4.47 7.44
N GLY A 55 3.59 -3.93 6.24
CA GLY A 55 4.11 -2.61 5.95
C GLY A 55 3.50 -1.90 4.75
N TRP A 56 3.67 -0.60 4.76
CA TRP A 56 3.14 0.38 3.82
C TRP A 56 4.24 1.22 3.19
N HIS A 57 3.99 1.80 2.02
CA HIS A 57 4.90 2.76 1.37
C HIS A 57 4.18 3.80 0.51
N GLY A 58 2.87 3.88 0.58
CA GLY A 58 2.08 4.86 -0.15
C GLY A 58 0.68 4.35 -0.52
N ASP A 59 -0.11 5.25 -1.06
CA ASP A 59 -1.48 5.08 -1.52
C ASP A 59 -1.56 4.96 -3.07
N ALA A 60 -2.77 4.94 -3.63
CA ALA A 60 -2.98 4.91 -5.06
C ALA A 60 -2.40 6.14 -5.77
N ALA A 61 -2.39 7.32 -5.13
CA ALA A 61 -1.79 8.52 -5.69
C ALA A 61 -0.26 8.41 -5.78
N SER A 62 0.36 7.71 -4.83
CA SER A 62 1.82 7.47 -4.79
C SER A 62 2.27 6.49 -5.89
N ALA A 63 1.36 5.71 -6.46
CA ALA A 63 1.62 4.76 -7.54
C ALA A 63 1.48 5.36 -8.94
N TYR A 64 1.54 6.69 -9.08
CA TYR A 64 1.41 7.38 -10.37
C TYR A 64 2.55 7.05 -11.34
N TRP A 65 2.26 7.12 -12.63
CA TRP A 65 3.24 6.98 -13.69
C TRP A 65 4.04 8.28 -13.86
N ARG A 66 5.36 8.20 -13.76
CA ARG A 66 6.23 9.36 -13.93
C ARG A 66 6.40 9.68 -15.42
N ASP A 67 6.72 10.94 -15.74
CA ASP A 67 7.01 11.33 -17.12
C ASP A 67 8.10 10.49 -17.77
N SER A 68 9.14 10.12 -16.98
CA SER A 68 10.20 9.22 -17.44
C SER A 68 9.73 7.82 -17.84
N ASP A 69 8.63 7.35 -17.25
CA ASP A 69 8.04 6.05 -17.61
C ASP A 69 7.30 6.16 -18.95
N ILE A 70 6.60 7.31 -19.18
CA ILE A 70 5.97 7.62 -20.46
C ILE A 70 7.01 7.85 -21.55
N ASP A 71 8.10 8.61 -21.26
CA ASP A 71 9.21 8.83 -22.18
C ASP A 71 9.81 7.50 -22.67
N ALA A 72 9.98 6.53 -21.75
CA ALA A 72 10.48 5.23 -22.11
C ALA A 72 9.56 4.45 -23.07
N MET A 73 8.23 4.62 -22.94
CA MET A 73 7.25 3.96 -23.81
C MET A 73 7.28 4.52 -25.24
N VAL A 74 7.54 5.82 -25.40
CA VAL A 74 7.53 6.51 -26.71
C VAL A 74 8.92 6.74 -27.28
N ARG A 75 9.96 6.16 -26.68
CA ARG A 75 11.37 6.38 -27.10
C ARG A 75 11.69 6.00 -28.53
N HIS A 76 10.87 5.14 -29.14
CA HIS A 76 11.02 4.64 -30.51
C HIS A 76 10.32 5.51 -31.56
N LEU A 77 9.57 6.54 -31.11
CA LEU A 77 8.87 7.50 -31.98
C LEU A 77 9.66 8.80 -32.05
N GLU A 78 9.39 9.62 -33.08
CA GLU A 78 10.05 10.90 -33.31
C GLU A 78 9.02 12.00 -33.69
N GLY A 79 9.42 13.26 -33.59
CA GLY A 79 8.68 14.42 -34.05
C GLY A 79 7.26 14.54 -33.47
N GLU A 80 6.32 14.85 -34.31
CA GLU A 80 4.92 15.11 -33.94
C GLU A 80 4.21 13.84 -33.44
N GLU A 81 4.52 12.68 -34.03
CA GLU A 81 3.96 11.39 -33.64
C GLU A 81 4.32 11.07 -32.18
N LYS A 82 5.59 11.27 -31.80
CA LYS A 82 6.05 11.08 -30.42
C LYS A 82 5.29 11.98 -29.47
N SER A 83 5.19 13.27 -29.78
CA SER A 83 4.51 14.26 -28.93
C SER A 83 3.03 13.91 -28.72
N LYS A 84 2.34 13.55 -29.80
CA LYS A 84 0.93 13.14 -29.74
C LYS A 84 0.75 11.88 -28.90
N LYS A 85 1.57 10.85 -29.13
CA LYS A 85 1.49 9.59 -28.40
C LYS A 85 1.82 9.77 -26.92
N TRP A 86 2.79 10.62 -26.61
CA TRP A 86 3.14 10.95 -25.22
C TRP A 86 1.94 11.57 -24.48
N GLN A 87 1.26 12.55 -25.10
CA GLN A 87 0.10 13.21 -24.50
C GLN A 87 -1.07 12.23 -24.30
N GLU A 88 -1.34 11.36 -25.28
CA GLU A 88 -2.36 10.32 -25.15
C GLU A 88 -2.08 9.38 -23.98
N LEU A 89 -0.83 8.92 -23.83
CA LEU A 89 -0.43 8.03 -22.74
C LEU A 89 -0.49 8.75 -21.40
N ARG A 90 -0.01 10.00 -21.33
CA ARG A 90 -0.09 10.81 -20.11
C ARG A 90 -1.52 10.92 -19.62
N GLN A 91 -2.44 11.35 -20.49
CA GLN A 91 -3.85 11.46 -20.16
C GLN A 91 -4.44 10.11 -19.72
N HIS A 92 -4.14 9.04 -20.45
CA HIS A 92 -4.63 7.69 -20.13
C HIS A 92 -4.20 7.23 -18.72
N TYR A 93 -2.93 7.42 -18.37
CA TYR A 93 -2.42 7.01 -17.06
C TYR A 93 -2.87 7.93 -15.93
N ASP A 94 -3.05 9.21 -16.19
CA ASP A 94 -3.64 10.15 -15.24
C ASP A 94 -5.09 9.76 -14.91
N ASP A 95 -5.89 9.42 -15.93
CA ASP A 95 -7.27 8.96 -15.76
C ASP A 95 -7.34 7.64 -14.96
N ILE A 96 -6.41 6.72 -15.19
CA ILE A 96 -6.30 5.48 -14.38
C ILE A 96 -6.01 5.85 -12.93
N THR A 97 -4.99 6.67 -12.67
CA THR A 97 -4.62 7.07 -11.32
C THR A 97 -5.77 7.75 -10.60
N GLN A 98 -6.47 8.69 -11.24
CA GLN A 98 -7.63 9.38 -10.64
C GLN A 98 -8.76 8.41 -10.27
N ARG A 99 -9.07 7.44 -11.13
CA ARG A 99 -10.08 6.41 -10.83
C ARG A 99 -9.67 5.53 -9.66
N SER A 100 -8.40 5.10 -9.62
CA SER A 100 -7.88 4.28 -8.52
C SER A 100 -7.91 5.04 -7.20
N VAL A 101 -7.51 6.32 -7.17
CA VAL A 101 -7.60 7.19 -5.98
C VAL A 101 -9.04 7.34 -5.50
N ALA A 102 -9.98 7.60 -6.40
CA ALA A 102 -11.39 7.74 -6.03
C ALA A 102 -11.98 6.41 -5.51
N ARG A 103 -11.56 5.26 -6.07
CA ARG A 103 -11.95 3.93 -5.60
C ARG A 103 -11.38 3.64 -4.22
N GLU A 104 -10.08 3.92 -4.02
CA GLU A 104 -9.39 3.73 -2.75
C GLU A 104 -10.06 4.47 -1.61
N LYS A 105 -10.42 5.75 -1.83
CA LYS A 105 -11.15 6.53 -0.84
C LYS A 105 -12.44 5.85 -0.41
N ARG A 106 -13.28 5.41 -1.37
CA ARG A 106 -14.53 4.69 -1.06
C ARG A 106 -14.29 3.36 -0.36
N PHE A 107 -13.21 2.65 -0.72
CA PHE A 107 -12.82 1.41 -0.06
C PHE A 107 -12.50 1.63 1.42
N PHE A 108 -11.70 2.66 1.75
CA PHE A 108 -11.33 2.99 3.12
C PHE A 108 -12.53 3.48 3.95
N GLU A 109 -13.47 4.20 3.35
CA GLU A 109 -14.75 4.56 3.98
C GLU A 109 -15.56 3.29 4.35
N ARG A 110 -15.64 2.29 3.45
CA ARG A 110 -16.35 1.02 3.69
C ARG A 110 -15.75 0.19 4.82
N ILE A 111 -14.43 0.14 4.93
CA ILE A 111 -13.76 -0.61 6.00
C ILE A 111 -13.57 0.19 7.29
N SER A 112 -14.01 1.44 7.33
CA SER A 112 -13.89 2.36 8.48
C SER A 112 -12.45 2.48 9.01
N THR A 113 -11.47 2.47 8.13
CA THR A 113 -10.05 2.66 8.42
C THR A 113 -9.62 4.05 7.94
N ASP A 114 -8.82 4.75 8.74
CA ASP A 114 -8.30 6.05 8.34
C ASP A 114 -7.33 5.90 7.16
N HIS A 115 -7.68 6.53 6.04
CA HIS A 115 -6.86 6.53 4.82
C HIS A 115 -5.45 7.10 5.05
N ALA A 116 -5.27 7.97 6.07
CA ALA A 116 -3.96 8.50 6.44
C ALA A 116 -2.92 7.42 6.79
N LEU A 117 -3.35 6.19 7.14
CA LEU A 117 -2.45 5.04 7.31
C LEU A 117 -1.53 4.83 6.09
N LEU A 118 -2.04 5.08 4.89
CA LEU A 118 -1.32 4.89 3.63
C LEU A 118 -0.32 6.01 3.32
N THR A 119 -0.40 7.15 4.01
CA THR A 119 0.39 8.33 3.68
C THR A 119 1.16 8.91 4.87
N ILE A 120 0.89 8.47 6.10
CA ILE A 120 1.52 9.00 7.31
C ILE A 120 3.06 8.96 7.24
N GLY A 121 3.64 7.91 6.65
CA GLY A 121 5.09 7.78 6.46
C GLY A 121 5.68 8.65 5.35
N LEU A 122 4.86 9.39 4.61
CA LEU A 122 5.29 10.28 3.52
C LEU A 122 5.55 11.73 3.99
N SER A 123 5.50 12.02 5.29
CA SER A 123 5.91 13.32 5.81
C SER A 123 7.42 13.56 5.57
N LYS A 124 7.83 14.83 5.40
CA LYS A 124 9.22 15.18 5.09
C LYS A 124 10.23 14.58 6.09
N ASP A 125 9.89 14.61 7.37
CA ASP A 125 10.79 14.11 8.42
C ASP A 125 10.89 12.58 8.38
N LEU A 126 9.79 11.87 8.14
CA LEU A 126 9.78 10.42 8.02
C LEU A 126 10.44 9.94 6.73
N ILE A 127 10.29 10.66 5.62
CA ILE A 127 11.05 10.38 4.39
C ILE A 127 12.55 10.49 4.66
N LYS A 128 13.00 11.55 5.35
CA LYS A 128 14.42 11.71 5.72
C LYS A 128 14.89 10.56 6.59
N ALA A 129 14.15 10.20 7.63
CA ALA A 129 14.46 9.08 8.49
C ALA A 129 14.49 7.74 7.72
N ALA A 130 13.57 7.54 6.76
CA ALA A 130 13.54 6.36 5.91
C ALA A 130 14.80 6.24 5.05
N VAL A 131 15.27 7.34 4.47
CA VAL A 131 16.52 7.37 3.69
C VAL A 131 17.72 7.03 4.57
N GLU A 132 17.83 7.64 5.74
CA GLU A 132 18.93 7.41 6.69
C GLU A 132 18.97 5.94 7.16
N GLN A 133 17.82 5.33 7.43
CA GLN A 133 17.70 3.95 7.89
C GLN A 133 17.60 2.93 6.74
N LYS A 134 17.65 3.38 5.49
CA LYS A 134 17.45 2.56 4.29
C LYS A 134 16.11 1.79 4.33
N ALA A 135 15.10 2.38 4.99
CA ALA A 135 13.78 1.78 5.11
C ALA A 135 13.04 1.82 3.77
N ARG A 136 12.30 0.75 3.47
CA ARG A 136 11.51 0.61 2.23
C ARG A 136 10.08 1.13 2.36
N GLY A 137 9.72 1.60 3.54
CA GLY A 137 8.40 2.08 3.90
C GLY A 137 8.27 2.11 5.42
N TRP A 138 7.07 1.96 5.90
CA TRP A 138 6.80 1.97 7.35
C TRP A 138 5.90 0.81 7.76
N THR A 139 5.91 0.54 9.05
CA THR A 139 4.94 -0.27 9.77
C THR A 139 4.45 0.54 10.95
N ALA A 140 3.39 0.10 11.61
CA ALA A 140 2.83 0.78 12.77
C ALA A 140 2.67 -0.19 13.93
N THR A 141 2.78 0.31 15.16
CA THR A 141 2.47 -0.49 16.35
C THR A 141 1.00 -0.90 16.35
N PRO A 142 0.62 -2.01 17.04
CA PRO A 142 -0.78 -2.39 17.18
C PRO A 142 -1.67 -1.26 17.71
N ALA A 143 -1.17 -0.45 18.64
CA ALA A 143 -1.90 0.68 19.20
C ALA A 143 -2.18 1.76 18.16
N LEU A 144 -1.21 2.10 17.30
CA LEU A 144 -1.43 3.06 16.22
C LEU A 144 -2.37 2.48 15.16
N LEU A 145 -2.24 1.20 14.80
CA LEU A 145 -3.14 0.54 13.86
C LEU A 145 -4.60 0.60 14.34
N GLU A 146 -4.83 0.31 15.61
CA GLU A 146 -6.16 0.38 16.22
C GLU A 146 -6.70 1.82 16.22
N LYS A 147 -5.88 2.80 16.60
CA LYS A 147 -6.21 4.23 16.54
C LYS A 147 -6.62 4.69 15.14
N MET A 148 -6.01 4.10 14.10
CA MET A 148 -6.33 4.38 12.71
C MET A 148 -7.47 3.51 12.15
N GLY A 149 -8.19 2.78 13.00
CA GLY A 149 -9.36 1.99 12.61
C GLY A 149 -9.05 0.60 12.08
N VAL A 150 -7.80 0.13 12.14
CA VAL A 150 -7.46 -1.27 11.79
C VAL A 150 -7.82 -2.16 12.97
N ASN A 151 -9.09 -2.53 13.06
CA ASN A 151 -9.64 -3.29 14.16
C ASN A 151 -9.51 -4.81 14.00
N ASN A 152 -9.81 -5.56 15.07
CA ASN A 152 -9.82 -7.03 15.10
C ASN A 152 -8.47 -7.67 14.76
N ILE A 153 -7.37 -7.04 15.16
CA ILE A 153 -6.04 -7.63 15.07
C ILE A 153 -5.90 -8.72 16.13
N LYS A 154 -5.45 -9.88 15.72
CA LYS A 154 -5.22 -11.06 16.58
C LYS A 154 -3.80 -11.59 16.36
N PHE A 155 -3.23 -12.18 17.39
CA PHE A 155 -1.89 -12.75 17.34
C PHE A 155 -1.97 -14.28 17.36
N ILE A 156 -1.08 -14.94 16.59
CA ILE A 156 -1.14 -16.40 16.42
C ILE A 156 -0.51 -17.11 17.62
N SER A 157 0.58 -16.60 18.18
CA SER A 157 1.31 -17.26 19.27
C SER A 157 1.69 -16.31 20.40
N SER A 158 2.23 -15.17 20.10
CA SER A 158 2.62 -14.12 21.05
C SER A 158 2.28 -12.75 20.47
N PRO A 159 2.24 -11.70 21.29
CA PRO A 159 2.01 -10.36 20.77
C PRO A 159 2.96 -10.06 19.62
N TRP A 160 2.40 -9.71 18.47
CA TRP A 160 3.18 -9.26 17.33
C TRP A 160 3.84 -7.93 17.68
N GLN A 161 5.12 -7.85 17.42
CA GLN A 161 5.86 -6.61 17.47
C GLN A 161 6.34 -6.29 16.06
N PRO A 162 6.14 -5.05 15.57
CA PRO A 162 6.65 -4.67 14.28
C PRO A 162 8.17 -4.88 14.27
N GLY A 163 8.58 -5.97 13.62
CA GLY A 163 9.94 -6.44 13.67
C GLY A 163 10.84 -5.66 12.74
N ASN A 164 12.05 -5.36 13.20
CA ASN A 164 13.10 -4.90 12.33
C ASN A 164 13.66 -6.10 11.54
N ASN A 165 13.12 -6.31 10.33
CA ASN A 165 13.65 -7.34 9.44
C ASN A 165 14.84 -6.75 8.66
N PRO A 166 16.09 -7.18 8.91
CA PRO A 166 17.26 -6.60 8.24
C PRO A 166 17.26 -6.77 6.71
N ARG A 167 16.49 -7.74 6.18
CA ARG A 167 16.30 -7.92 4.72
C ARG A 167 15.21 -7.01 4.16
N PHE A 168 14.35 -6.49 5.02
CA PHE A 168 13.24 -5.62 4.66
C PHE A 168 13.00 -4.57 5.75
N PRO A 169 13.92 -3.59 5.89
CA PRO A 169 13.83 -2.58 6.93
C PRO A 169 12.62 -1.66 6.70
N LEU A 170 11.87 -1.41 7.77
CA LEU A 170 10.73 -0.50 7.81
C LEU A 170 10.91 0.49 8.97
N LEU A 171 10.42 1.72 8.79
CA LEU A 171 10.23 2.63 9.93
C LEU A 171 9.10 2.09 10.80
N ILE A 172 9.27 2.13 12.12
CA ILE A 172 8.22 1.78 13.07
C ILE A 172 7.58 3.07 13.56
N LEU A 173 6.27 3.21 13.32
CA LEU A 173 5.46 4.35 13.75
C LEU A 173 4.66 3.97 15.00
N GLU A 174 4.57 4.93 15.97
CA GLU A 174 3.91 4.76 17.27
C GLU A 174 2.74 5.73 17.43
#